data_f71916a0517353042698066a24f23114
#
_entry.id   f71916a0517353042698066a24f23114
#
_cell.length_a   1.000
_cell.length_b   1.000
_cell.length_c   1.000
_cell.angle_alpha   90.00
_cell.angle_beta   90.00
_cell.angle_gamma   90.00
#
_symmetry.space_group_name_H-M   'P 1'
#
loop_
_entity.id
_entity.type
_entity.pdbx_description
1 polymer ?
#
loop_
_entity_poly.entity_id
_entity_poly.type
_entity_poly.pdbx_seq_one_letter_code
_entity_poly.pdbx_strand_id
1 'polypeptide(L)'
;MYRPVIDNENINYNNLIVFLKSSFNKVIKLPLLAVAIVVVYFIFFKTSSYSAKVSFYTDYKKVAESSMFTPFIGALAGSESLNFSIDNYIASDKFLEEISLKIYNINGTNQSLVDFWSKDYDKVFSLNPLEFIKKIDERYMLNKNLSIEQRKLSFTKKKLKSSISHKEERLSNLHTIKVTVRRNGSLPKQIASAIYSSTISYSNEITNTKAIEKRNFINDRVAQVRKDLENYENEMIIFLNNNKNLDSPNLLVQRGRIERNIILYTQLLANLSDQLEVSKIDAKDSTSSMFLLDKAAVSNIKAGIAPLRAVITIFIIVFLVSLSVECYRNRNELFIFNRT
;
A
#
# COMPACT_ATOMS: atom_id res chain seq x y z
N MET A 1 38.86 37.11 32.74
CA MET A 1 37.68 38.00 32.72
C MET A 1 37.31 38.22 31.24
N TYR A 2 36.15 37.71 30.84
CA TYR A 2 35.66 37.94 29.47
C TYR A 2 35.06 39.35 29.39
N ARG A 3 35.33 40.08 28.29
CA ARG A 3 34.61 41.33 28.01
C ARG A 3 33.20 40.97 27.53
N PRO A 4 32.17 41.75 27.91
CA PRO A 4 30.80 41.46 27.52
C PRO A 4 30.64 41.37 26.01
N VAL A 5 29.84 40.39 25.57
CA VAL A 5 29.54 40.14 24.14
C VAL A 5 28.40 41.07 23.70
N ILE A 6 27.49 41.37 24.62
CA ILE A 6 26.37 42.28 24.39
C ILE A 6 26.51 43.44 25.36
N ASP A 7 26.66 44.67 24.81
CA ASP A 7 26.70 45.92 25.54
C ASP A 7 25.66 46.84 24.90
N ASN A 8 24.65 47.30 25.71
CA ASN A 8 23.60 48.22 25.27
C ASN A 8 23.05 47.97 23.86
N GLU A 9 22.48 46.79 23.61
CA GLU A 9 21.88 46.33 22.35
C GLU A 9 22.86 46.08 21.19
N ASN A 10 24.14 46.32 21.33
CA ASN A 10 25.11 46.06 20.29
C ASN A 10 25.89 44.74 20.56
N ILE A 11 25.95 43.89 19.55
CA ILE A 11 26.73 42.63 19.60
C ILE A 11 28.16 42.94 19.21
N ASN A 12 29.11 42.72 20.12
CA ASN A 12 30.53 42.86 19.82
C ASN A 12 31.08 41.55 19.28
N TYR A 13 31.20 41.46 17.96
CA TYR A 13 31.64 40.24 17.26
C TYR A 13 33.03 39.77 17.68
N ASN A 14 33.97 40.69 17.98
CA ASN A 14 35.31 40.34 18.42
C ASN A 14 35.30 39.62 19.77
N ASN A 15 34.49 40.08 20.72
CA ASN A 15 34.34 39.44 22.02
C ASN A 15 33.63 38.10 21.89
N LEU A 16 32.68 37.94 20.98
CA LEU A 16 32.04 36.65 20.66
C LEU A 16 33.05 35.65 20.13
N ILE A 17 33.94 36.04 19.22
CA ILE A 17 34.99 35.17 18.65
C ILE A 17 35.97 34.74 19.75
N VAL A 18 36.37 35.64 20.62
CA VAL A 18 37.29 35.34 21.76
C VAL A 18 36.60 34.36 22.72
N PHE A 19 35.34 34.57 23.03
CA PHE A 19 34.56 33.64 23.87
C PHE A 19 34.46 32.24 23.22
N LEU A 20 34.08 32.19 21.96
CA LEU A 20 33.98 30.90 21.20
C LEU A 20 35.33 30.17 21.18
N LYS A 21 36.43 30.89 20.93
CA LYS A 21 37.78 30.29 20.88
C LYS A 21 38.22 29.77 22.25
N SER A 22 37.94 30.48 23.34
CA SER A 22 38.33 30.06 24.70
C SER A 22 37.43 28.92 25.22
N SER A 23 36.15 28.90 24.85
CA SER A 23 35.21 27.84 25.23
C SER A 23 35.29 26.62 24.33
N PHE A 24 35.94 26.71 23.18
CA PHE A 24 36.00 25.66 22.17
C PHE A 24 36.46 24.30 22.74
N ASN A 25 37.54 24.29 23.52
CA ASN A 25 38.07 23.06 24.13
C ASN A 25 37.07 22.41 25.12
N LYS A 26 36.20 23.18 25.75
CA LYS A 26 35.16 22.68 26.66
C LYS A 26 33.95 22.18 25.89
N VAL A 27 33.51 22.94 24.89
CA VAL A 27 32.33 22.64 24.07
C VAL A 27 32.54 21.43 23.16
N ILE A 28 33.76 21.21 22.61
CA ILE A 28 34.02 20.13 21.65
C ILE A 28 34.15 18.74 22.27
N LYS A 29 34.47 18.63 23.57
CA LYS A 29 34.67 17.34 24.24
C LYS A 29 33.40 16.47 24.22
N LEU A 30 32.24 17.06 24.45
CA LEU A 30 30.97 16.37 24.54
C LEU A 30 30.47 15.87 23.17
N PRO A 31 30.51 16.66 22.07
CA PRO A 31 30.24 16.15 20.73
C PRO A 31 31.20 15.04 20.29
N LEU A 32 32.49 15.13 20.63
CA LEU A 32 33.48 14.14 20.25
C LEU A 32 33.23 12.80 20.95
N LEU A 33 32.86 12.82 22.22
CA LEU A 33 32.46 11.65 22.98
C LEU A 33 31.18 11.03 22.39
N ALA A 34 30.17 11.87 22.06
CA ALA A 34 28.94 11.41 21.42
C ALA A 34 29.23 10.73 20.07
N VAL A 35 30.10 11.32 19.25
CA VAL A 35 30.53 10.71 17.97
C VAL A 35 31.21 9.36 18.22
N ALA A 36 32.11 9.24 19.20
CA ALA A 36 32.77 7.99 19.52
C ALA A 36 31.74 6.88 19.88
N ILE A 37 30.75 7.20 20.70
CA ILE A 37 29.66 6.28 21.06
C ILE A 37 28.88 5.86 19.80
N VAL A 38 28.56 6.80 18.91
CA VAL A 38 27.82 6.53 17.68
C VAL A 38 28.64 5.64 16.73
N VAL A 39 29.93 5.89 16.59
CA VAL A 39 30.82 5.07 15.76
C VAL A 39 30.89 3.63 16.31
N VAL A 40 31.06 3.47 17.62
CA VAL A 40 31.03 2.15 18.27
C VAL A 40 29.70 1.45 18.02
N TYR A 41 28.55 2.17 18.15
CA TYR A 41 27.24 1.62 17.84
C TYR A 41 27.14 1.13 16.40
N PHE A 42 27.60 1.91 15.42
CA PHE A 42 27.57 1.52 14.01
C PHE A 42 28.46 0.31 13.68
N ILE A 43 29.61 0.18 14.34
CA ILE A 43 30.54 -0.94 14.09
C ILE A 43 30.00 -2.23 14.71
N PHE A 44 29.51 -2.18 15.94
CA PHE A 44 29.19 -3.40 16.70
C PHE A 44 27.71 -3.79 16.62
N PHE A 45 26.77 -2.84 16.50
CA PHE A 45 25.36 -3.11 16.66
C PHE A 45 24.51 -2.95 15.38
N LYS A 46 24.98 -2.18 14.42
CA LYS A 46 24.19 -1.95 13.21
C LYS A 46 24.27 -3.12 12.23
N THR A 47 23.16 -3.84 12.06
CA THR A 47 23.03 -4.86 11.02
C THR A 47 22.70 -4.25 9.67
N SER A 48 23.37 -4.74 8.59
CA SER A 48 23.08 -4.31 7.21
C SER A 48 21.65 -4.67 6.82
N SER A 49 20.94 -3.71 6.23
CA SER A 49 19.62 -3.90 5.62
C SER A 49 19.74 -3.81 4.11
N TYR A 50 19.01 -4.63 3.40
CA TYR A 50 18.96 -4.67 1.94
C TYR A 50 17.54 -4.39 1.48
N SER A 51 17.39 -3.73 0.35
CA SER A 51 16.07 -3.45 -0.21
C SER A 51 15.99 -3.90 -1.66
N ALA A 52 14.79 -4.31 -2.06
CA ALA A 52 14.44 -4.53 -3.46
C ALA A 52 13.18 -3.75 -3.79
N LYS A 53 13.04 -3.36 -5.04
CA LYS A 53 11.87 -2.65 -5.56
C LYS A 53 11.32 -3.41 -6.75
N VAL A 54 10.00 -3.40 -6.88
CA VAL A 54 9.27 -3.80 -8.08
C VAL A 54 8.31 -2.67 -8.42
N SER A 55 8.22 -2.31 -9.70
CA SER A 55 7.34 -1.24 -10.18
C SER A 55 6.45 -1.76 -11.29
N PHE A 56 5.17 -1.40 -11.27
CA PHE A 56 4.19 -1.80 -12.27
C PHE A 56 3.10 -0.75 -12.40
N TYR A 57 2.48 -0.70 -13.58
CA TYR A 57 1.32 0.13 -13.87
C TYR A 57 0.03 -0.67 -13.69
N THR A 58 -1.03 0.02 -13.25
CA THR A 58 -2.40 -0.49 -13.29
C THR A 58 -3.20 0.33 -14.29
N ASP A 59 -3.84 -0.35 -15.25
CA ASP A 59 -4.72 0.31 -16.21
C ASP A 59 -6.18 0.25 -15.72
N TYR A 60 -6.63 1.33 -15.08
CA TYR A 60 -8.03 1.45 -14.66
C TYR A 60 -8.98 1.81 -15.79
N LYS A 61 -8.48 2.18 -16.99
CA LYS A 61 -9.32 2.65 -18.08
C LYS A 61 -10.16 1.56 -18.74
N LYS A 62 -9.66 0.32 -18.83
CA LYS A 62 -10.42 -0.79 -19.45
C LYS A 62 -11.73 -1.13 -18.74
N VAL A 63 -11.87 -0.84 -17.45
CA VAL A 63 -13.10 -1.10 -16.70
C VAL A 63 -14.14 0.04 -16.87
N ALA A 64 -13.69 1.26 -17.17
CA ALA A 64 -14.56 2.42 -17.32
C ALA A 64 -15.06 2.61 -18.77
N GLU A 65 -14.29 2.24 -19.80
CA GLU A 65 -14.67 2.45 -21.20
C GLU A 65 -15.72 1.45 -21.73
N SER A 66 -15.85 0.26 -21.13
CA SER A 66 -16.96 -0.65 -21.44
C SER A 66 -18.33 -0.15 -20.95
N SER A 67 -18.36 0.94 -20.21
CA SER A 67 -19.58 1.53 -19.63
C SER A 67 -20.18 2.69 -20.44
N MET A 68 -19.65 3.04 -21.60
CA MET A 68 -20.16 4.16 -22.41
C MET A 68 -21.58 3.98 -22.95
N PHE A 69 -22.16 2.78 -22.87
CA PHE A 69 -23.53 2.49 -23.34
C PHE A 69 -24.57 2.27 -22.23
N THR A 70 -24.31 2.61 -20.98
CA THR A 70 -25.22 2.25 -19.88
C THR A 70 -25.66 3.38 -18.97
N PRO A 71 -26.40 4.41 -19.43
CA PRO A 71 -27.16 5.23 -18.47
C PRO A 71 -28.30 4.46 -17.78
N PHE A 72 -28.83 3.41 -18.42
CA PHE A 72 -30.03 2.71 -17.94
C PHE A 72 -29.73 1.43 -17.11
N ILE A 73 -28.66 0.72 -17.41
CA ILE A 73 -28.30 -0.53 -16.67
C ILE A 73 -27.35 -0.24 -15.49
N GLY A 74 -26.59 0.83 -15.55
CA GLY A 74 -25.72 1.26 -14.43
C GLY A 74 -26.51 1.61 -13.16
N ALA A 75 -27.75 2.06 -13.30
CA ALA A 75 -28.62 2.36 -12.16
C ALA A 75 -29.24 1.09 -11.53
N LEU A 76 -29.37 0.00 -12.30
CA LEU A 76 -29.95 -1.27 -11.82
C LEU A 76 -28.89 -2.29 -11.35
N ALA A 77 -27.70 -2.21 -11.88
CA ALA A 77 -26.61 -3.15 -11.58
C ALA A 77 -25.63 -2.63 -10.52
N GLY A 78 -26.00 -1.64 -9.69
CA GLY A 78 -25.17 -1.13 -8.60
C GLY A 78 -23.67 -1.19 -8.94
N SER A 79 -23.20 -0.40 -9.93
CA SER A 79 -21.80 -0.36 -10.28
C SER A 79 -20.99 0.32 -9.18
N GLU A 80 -20.96 -0.28 -7.98
CA GLU A 80 -19.84 -0.08 -7.08
C GLU A 80 -18.62 -0.66 -7.80
N SER A 81 -17.88 0.21 -8.47
CA SER A 81 -16.50 -0.09 -8.82
C SER A 81 -15.79 -0.37 -7.50
N LEU A 82 -15.77 -1.64 -7.09
CA LEU A 82 -14.88 -2.06 -6.02
C LEU A 82 -13.47 -1.76 -6.53
N ASN A 83 -12.99 -0.56 -6.23
CA ASN A 83 -11.63 -0.18 -6.53
C ASN A 83 -10.73 -1.13 -5.75
N PHE A 84 -10.11 -2.07 -6.45
CA PHE A 84 -9.11 -2.93 -5.86
C PHE A 84 -7.97 -2.05 -5.33
N SER A 85 -7.90 -1.92 -4.01
CA SER A 85 -6.81 -1.20 -3.37
C SER A 85 -5.67 -2.16 -3.10
N ILE A 86 -4.55 -1.93 -3.77
CA ILE A 86 -3.32 -2.70 -3.57
C ILE A 86 -2.84 -2.56 -2.12
N ASP A 87 -2.96 -1.36 -1.52
CA ASP A 87 -2.61 -1.12 -0.12
C ASP A 87 -3.40 -2.02 0.84
N ASN A 88 -4.72 -2.08 0.65
CA ASN A 88 -5.58 -2.91 1.49
C ASN A 88 -5.28 -4.40 1.31
N TYR A 89 -5.00 -4.83 0.08
CA TYR A 89 -4.64 -6.20 -0.20
C TYR A 89 -3.33 -6.61 0.47
N ILE A 90 -2.26 -5.82 0.28
CA ILE A 90 -0.93 -6.07 0.87
C ILE A 90 -0.98 -6.02 2.41
N ALA A 91 -1.88 -5.21 2.98
CA ALA A 91 -2.06 -5.12 4.42
C ALA A 91 -2.96 -6.22 5.01
N SER A 92 -3.65 -7.01 4.15
CA SER A 92 -4.59 -8.03 4.59
C SER A 92 -3.90 -9.21 5.26
N ASP A 93 -4.58 -9.80 6.24
CA ASP A 93 -4.05 -10.97 6.98
C ASP A 93 -3.85 -12.19 6.09
N LYS A 94 -4.76 -12.43 5.14
CA LYS A 94 -4.68 -13.52 4.17
C LYS A 94 -3.43 -13.41 3.30
N PHE A 95 -3.17 -12.23 2.76
CA PHE A 95 -1.99 -11.96 1.95
C PHE A 95 -0.69 -12.13 2.76
N LEU A 96 -0.63 -11.54 3.96
CA LEU A 96 0.55 -11.62 4.82
C LEU A 96 0.84 -13.07 5.23
N GLU A 97 -0.18 -13.87 5.44
CA GLU A 97 -0.05 -15.29 5.75
C GLU A 97 0.48 -16.09 4.55
N GLU A 98 -0.12 -15.91 3.36
CA GLU A 98 0.34 -16.53 2.11
C GLU A 98 1.82 -16.26 1.86
N ILE A 99 2.25 -15.01 1.89
CA ILE A 99 3.64 -14.61 1.67
C ILE A 99 4.57 -15.14 2.78
N SER A 100 4.09 -15.21 4.04
CA SER A 100 4.89 -15.71 5.16
C SER A 100 5.14 -17.22 5.10
N LEU A 101 4.20 -17.98 4.57
CA LEU A 101 4.29 -19.45 4.45
C LEU A 101 4.98 -19.90 3.16
N LYS A 102 5.08 -19.02 2.15
CA LYS A 102 5.77 -19.33 0.89
C LYS A 102 7.24 -19.70 1.14
N ILE A 103 7.75 -20.64 0.34
CA ILE A 103 9.13 -21.11 0.43
C ILE A 103 10.06 -20.18 -0.36
N TYR A 104 11.16 -19.78 0.27
CA TYR A 104 12.20 -18.92 -0.29
C TYR A 104 13.57 -19.59 -0.16
N ASN A 105 14.45 -19.34 -1.13
CA ASN A 105 15.85 -19.76 -1.01
C ASN A 105 16.61 -18.73 -0.16
N ILE A 106 16.90 -19.07 1.08
CA ILE A 106 17.57 -18.20 2.04
C ILE A 106 18.91 -18.81 2.41
N ASN A 107 20.01 -18.20 1.95
CA ASN A 107 21.39 -18.68 2.18
C ASN A 107 21.60 -20.12 1.70
N GLY A 108 21.00 -20.52 0.56
CA GLY A 108 21.12 -21.85 -0.01
C GLY A 108 20.16 -22.90 0.58
N THR A 109 19.33 -22.54 1.55
CA THR A 109 18.30 -23.41 2.14
C THR A 109 16.91 -22.94 1.75
N ASN A 110 16.04 -23.89 1.37
CA ASN A 110 14.64 -23.61 1.09
C ASN A 110 13.85 -23.64 2.39
N GLN A 111 13.33 -22.47 2.81
CA GLN A 111 12.57 -22.34 4.06
C GLN A 111 11.53 -21.23 3.96
N SER A 112 10.51 -21.27 4.82
CA SER A 112 9.51 -20.21 4.92
C SER A 112 10.05 -18.98 5.66
N LEU A 113 9.36 -17.82 5.52
CA LEU A 113 9.70 -16.65 6.35
C LEU A 113 9.41 -16.91 7.83
N VAL A 114 8.43 -17.78 8.13
CA VAL A 114 8.12 -18.17 9.51
C VAL A 114 9.32 -18.87 10.13
N ASP A 115 9.91 -19.87 9.43
CA ASP A 115 11.08 -20.59 9.92
C ASP A 115 12.32 -19.70 10.03
N PHE A 116 12.51 -18.83 9.05
CA PHE A 116 13.66 -17.92 9.04
C PHE A 116 13.61 -16.90 10.17
N TRP A 117 12.44 -16.28 10.41
CA TRP A 117 12.30 -15.26 11.43
C TRP A 117 11.96 -15.82 12.82
N SER A 118 11.50 -17.09 12.91
CA SER A 118 11.31 -17.75 14.21
C SER A 118 12.61 -17.83 15.01
N LYS A 119 13.75 -17.95 14.34
CA LYS A 119 15.08 -17.90 14.96
C LYS A 119 15.34 -16.56 15.68
N ASP A 120 14.78 -15.45 15.17
CA ASP A 120 14.83 -14.15 15.81
C ASP A 120 13.79 -14.01 16.94
N TYR A 121 12.65 -14.69 16.81
CA TYR A 121 11.61 -14.76 17.85
C TYR A 121 12.10 -15.50 19.10
N ASP A 122 12.78 -16.63 18.92
CA ASP A 122 13.27 -17.46 20.01
C ASP A 122 14.45 -16.81 20.78
N LYS A 123 15.20 -15.90 20.15
CA LYS A 123 16.29 -15.16 20.78
C LYS A 123 15.77 -14.06 21.72
N VAL A 124 15.87 -14.30 23.02
CA VAL A 124 15.48 -13.31 24.05
C VAL A 124 16.44 -12.14 24.12
N PHE A 125 17.73 -12.42 24.02
CA PHE A 125 18.80 -11.45 24.21
C PHE A 125 19.25 -10.86 22.89
N SER A 126 19.18 -9.52 22.77
CA SER A 126 19.81 -8.77 21.70
C SER A 126 20.87 -7.87 22.30
N LEU A 127 22.08 -7.89 21.74
CA LEU A 127 23.14 -6.96 22.10
C LEU A 127 22.77 -5.49 21.80
N ASN A 128 21.78 -5.27 20.90
CA ASN A 128 21.28 -3.95 20.61
C ASN A 128 20.22 -3.55 21.64
N PRO A 129 20.45 -2.51 22.49
CA PRO A 129 19.57 -2.14 23.58
C PRO A 129 18.16 -1.71 23.08
N LEU A 130 18.07 -1.07 21.94
CA LEU A 130 16.77 -0.69 21.35
C LEU A 130 15.97 -1.92 20.87
N GLU A 131 16.62 -2.92 20.31
CA GLU A 131 15.98 -4.18 19.94
C GLU A 131 15.58 -5.01 21.17
N PHE A 132 16.38 -4.95 22.22
CA PHE A 132 16.08 -5.62 23.48
C PHE A 132 14.82 -5.06 24.13
N ILE A 133 14.70 -3.73 24.28
CA ILE A 133 13.51 -3.07 24.84
C ILE A 133 12.28 -3.41 24.00
N LYS A 134 12.38 -3.31 22.67
CA LYS A 134 11.27 -3.65 21.77
C LYS A 134 10.82 -5.11 21.90
N LYS A 135 11.74 -6.05 22.08
CA LYS A 135 11.42 -7.47 22.28
C LYS A 135 10.75 -7.75 23.64
N ILE A 136 11.14 -7.03 24.70
CA ILE A 136 10.47 -7.13 25.99
C ILE A 136 9.02 -6.67 25.87
N ASP A 137 8.80 -5.50 25.26
CA ASP A 137 7.48 -4.93 25.06
C ASP A 137 6.60 -5.85 24.19
N GLU A 138 7.13 -6.37 23.09
CA GLU A 138 6.42 -7.34 22.26
C GLU A 138 6.06 -8.63 23.00
N ARG A 139 6.92 -9.12 23.91
CA ARG A 139 6.62 -10.31 24.73
C ARG A 139 5.57 -10.05 25.81
N TYR A 140 5.58 -8.87 26.39
CA TYR A 140 4.58 -8.48 27.41
C TYR A 140 3.17 -8.41 26.79
N MET A 141 3.07 -7.94 25.54
CA MET A 141 1.82 -7.81 24.78
C MET A 141 1.33 -9.11 24.13
N LEU A 142 2.04 -10.23 24.31
CA LEU A 142 1.68 -11.50 23.67
C LEU A 142 0.42 -12.12 24.31
N ASN A 143 -0.53 -12.49 23.44
CA ASN A 143 -1.68 -13.28 23.85
C ASN A 143 -1.23 -14.71 24.20
N LYS A 144 -1.29 -15.08 25.49
CA LYS A 144 -0.84 -16.39 25.99
C LYS A 144 -1.74 -17.55 25.54
N ASN A 145 -2.94 -17.27 25.03
CA ASN A 145 -3.91 -18.28 24.60
C ASN A 145 -3.62 -18.86 23.20
N LEU A 146 -2.68 -18.26 22.45
CA LEU A 146 -2.29 -18.74 21.12
C LEU A 146 -1.23 -19.83 21.22
N SER A 147 -1.27 -20.81 20.29
CA SER A 147 -0.21 -21.80 20.14
C SER A 147 1.13 -21.14 19.77
N ILE A 148 2.25 -21.85 20.01
CA ILE A 148 3.59 -21.33 19.67
C ILE A 148 3.71 -21.03 18.18
N GLU A 149 3.13 -21.87 17.33
CA GLU A 149 3.14 -21.71 15.87
C GLU A 149 2.35 -20.47 15.44
N GLN A 150 1.15 -20.29 15.99
CA GLN A 150 0.33 -19.10 15.74
C GLN A 150 1.03 -17.81 16.16
N ARG A 151 1.75 -17.83 17.29
CA ARG A 151 2.56 -16.68 17.74
C ARG A 151 3.72 -16.37 16.80
N LYS A 152 4.44 -17.41 16.32
CA LYS A 152 5.52 -17.25 15.33
C LYS A 152 4.99 -16.71 14.00
N LEU A 153 3.84 -17.20 13.55
CA LEU A 153 3.17 -16.69 12.35
C LEU A 153 2.74 -15.23 12.51
N SER A 154 2.10 -14.87 13.62
CA SER A 154 1.69 -13.50 13.93
C SER A 154 2.89 -12.53 13.98
N PHE A 155 3.98 -12.95 14.62
CA PHE A 155 5.24 -12.20 14.65
C PHE A 155 5.80 -11.99 13.23
N THR A 156 5.77 -13.05 12.41
CA THR A 156 6.25 -12.99 11.03
C THR A 156 5.40 -12.07 10.18
N LYS A 157 4.07 -12.13 10.28
CA LYS A 157 3.13 -11.22 9.58
C LYS A 157 3.39 -9.77 9.96
N LYS A 158 3.55 -9.45 11.24
CA LYS A 158 3.87 -8.09 11.72
C LYS A 158 5.22 -7.61 11.18
N LYS A 159 6.23 -8.46 11.19
CA LYS A 159 7.56 -8.15 10.66
C LYS A 159 7.54 -7.97 9.14
N LEU A 160 6.82 -8.81 8.41
CA LEU A 160 6.63 -8.69 6.97
C LEU A 160 5.92 -7.38 6.63
N LYS A 161 4.81 -7.06 7.29
CA LYS A 161 4.07 -5.81 7.11
C LYS A 161 4.97 -4.58 7.29
N SER A 162 5.82 -4.56 8.32
CA SER A 162 6.77 -3.46 8.57
C SER A 162 7.94 -3.41 7.57
N SER A 163 8.18 -4.50 6.85
CA SER A 163 9.25 -4.62 5.83
C SER A 163 8.81 -4.18 4.45
N ILE A 164 7.51 -4.06 4.21
CA ILE A 164 6.90 -3.66 2.93
C ILE A 164 6.55 -2.18 3.00
N SER A 165 6.88 -1.44 1.95
CA SER A 165 6.43 -0.07 1.73
C SER A 165 5.88 0.03 0.32
N HIS A 166 4.64 0.43 0.19
CA HIS A 166 3.98 0.72 -1.09
C HIS A 166 3.90 2.22 -1.31
N LYS A 167 4.11 2.65 -2.54
CA LYS A 167 3.94 4.02 -3.00
C LYS A 167 3.18 4.00 -4.32
N GLU A 168 2.09 4.73 -4.37
CA GLU A 168 1.30 4.97 -5.58
C GLU A 168 1.57 6.39 -6.08
N GLU A 169 1.82 6.51 -7.38
CA GLU A 169 1.87 7.79 -8.08
C GLU A 169 0.56 7.94 -8.88
N ARG A 170 -0.38 8.69 -8.33
CA ARG A 170 -1.76 8.81 -8.83
C ARG A 170 -1.88 9.32 -10.26
N LEU A 171 -0.96 10.17 -10.72
CA LEU A 171 -0.99 10.73 -12.08
C LEU A 171 -0.64 9.70 -13.14
N SER A 172 0.27 8.79 -12.84
CA SER A 172 0.76 7.75 -13.76
C SER A 172 0.20 6.37 -13.49
N ASN A 173 -0.60 6.19 -12.41
CA ASN A 173 -1.02 4.89 -11.89
C ASN A 173 0.16 3.91 -11.72
N LEU A 174 1.32 4.49 -11.38
CA LEU A 174 2.54 3.73 -11.11
C LEU A 174 2.57 3.30 -9.65
N HIS A 175 2.61 2.00 -9.44
CA HIS A 175 2.77 1.40 -8.13
C HIS A 175 4.20 0.92 -7.95
N THR A 176 4.81 1.31 -6.84
CA THR A 176 6.15 0.87 -6.46
C THR A 176 6.09 0.18 -5.11
N ILE A 177 6.43 -1.11 -5.08
CA ILE A 177 6.54 -1.89 -3.85
C ILE A 177 8.02 -2.05 -3.52
N LYS A 178 8.40 -1.58 -2.33
CA LYS A 178 9.76 -1.71 -1.79
C LYS A 178 9.74 -2.65 -0.60
N VAL A 179 10.57 -3.67 -0.64
CA VAL A 179 10.77 -4.61 0.47
C VAL A 179 12.16 -4.39 1.05
N THR A 180 12.23 -4.29 2.38
CA THR A 180 13.51 -4.09 3.11
C THR A 180 13.69 -5.18 4.15
N VAL A 181 14.76 -5.97 4.03
CA VAL A 181 15.08 -7.06 4.94
C VAL A 181 16.49 -6.90 5.50
N ARG A 182 16.68 -7.27 6.77
CA ARG A 182 17.99 -7.28 7.44
C ARG A 182 18.71 -8.60 7.21
N ARG A 183 20.04 -8.55 7.16
CA ARG A 183 20.97 -9.70 7.15
C ARG A 183 20.96 -10.57 5.89
N ASN A 184 20.05 -10.39 4.96
CA ASN A 184 20.03 -11.19 3.74
C ASN A 184 19.83 -10.30 2.52
N GLY A 185 20.77 -10.36 1.55
CA GLY A 185 20.74 -9.50 0.35
C GLY A 185 19.80 -10.00 -0.75
N SER A 186 19.56 -11.31 -0.86
CA SER A 186 18.75 -11.90 -1.94
C SER A 186 17.25 -11.98 -1.59
N LEU A 187 16.93 -12.09 -0.31
CA LEU A 187 15.57 -12.27 0.19
C LEU A 187 14.60 -11.13 -0.17
N PRO A 188 14.98 -9.82 -0.10
CA PRO A 188 14.08 -8.74 -0.51
C PRO A 188 13.58 -8.87 -1.95
N LYS A 189 14.45 -9.31 -2.88
CA LYS A 189 14.09 -9.54 -4.28
C LYS A 189 13.05 -10.65 -4.41
N GLN A 190 13.26 -11.77 -3.72
CA GLN A 190 12.34 -12.91 -3.77
C GLN A 190 10.97 -12.53 -3.19
N ILE A 191 10.94 -11.82 -2.05
CA ILE A 191 9.69 -11.34 -1.44
C ILE A 191 9.00 -10.33 -2.37
N ALA A 192 9.71 -9.35 -2.93
CA ALA A 192 9.12 -8.37 -3.84
C ALA A 192 8.53 -9.02 -5.10
N SER A 193 9.21 -10.04 -5.66
CA SER A 193 8.68 -10.83 -6.78
C SER A 193 7.45 -11.64 -6.37
N ALA A 194 7.44 -12.23 -5.17
CA ALA A 194 6.32 -12.98 -4.64
C ALA A 194 5.10 -12.08 -4.42
N ILE A 195 5.31 -10.88 -3.85
CA ILE A 195 4.25 -9.89 -3.65
C ILE A 195 3.62 -9.51 -5.01
N TYR A 196 4.46 -9.18 -6.01
CA TYR A 196 3.96 -8.84 -7.34
C TYR A 196 3.15 -10.00 -7.94
N SER A 197 3.66 -11.23 -7.90
CA SER A 197 2.95 -12.38 -8.46
C SER A 197 1.64 -12.69 -7.75
N SER A 198 1.58 -12.58 -6.41
CA SER A 198 0.32 -12.75 -5.66
C SER A 198 -0.67 -11.60 -5.94
N THR A 199 -0.17 -10.36 -6.07
CA THR A 199 -1.02 -9.20 -6.38
C THR A 199 -1.65 -9.33 -7.77
N ILE A 200 -0.88 -9.73 -8.79
CA ILE A 200 -1.41 -9.92 -10.15
C ILE A 200 -2.39 -11.11 -10.21
N SER A 201 -2.08 -12.22 -9.52
CA SER A 201 -2.98 -13.38 -9.48
C SER A 201 -4.31 -13.02 -8.82
N TYR A 202 -4.29 -12.30 -7.72
CA TYR A 202 -5.50 -11.85 -7.03
C TYR A 202 -6.30 -10.84 -7.85
N SER A 203 -5.62 -9.90 -8.52
CA SER A 203 -6.27 -8.97 -9.44
C SER A 203 -6.98 -9.69 -10.60
N ASN A 204 -6.31 -10.70 -11.18
CA ASN A 204 -6.89 -11.52 -12.24
C ASN A 204 -8.10 -12.31 -11.74
N GLU A 205 -8.03 -12.90 -10.56
CA GLU A 205 -9.12 -13.64 -9.94
C GLU A 205 -10.35 -12.75 -9.76
N ILE A 206 -10.19 -11.54 -9.20
CA ILE A 206 -11.29 -10.59 -9.02
C ILE A 206 -11.88 -10.16 -10.36
N THR A 207 -11.03 -9.80 -11.34
CA THR A 207 -11.47 -9.34 -12.64
C THR A 207 -12.24 -10.43 -13.37
N ASN A 208 -11.73 -11.67 -13.35
CA ASN A 208 -12.39 -12.81 -13.97
C ASN A 208 -13.72 -13.15 -13.29
N THR A 209 -13.77 -13.17 -11.97
CA THR A 209 -15.00 -13.43 -11.22
C THR A 209 -16.08 -12.41 -11.56
N LYS A 210 -15.75 -11.10 -11.57
CA LYS A 210 -16.67 -10.04 -11.94
C LYS A 210 -17.15 -10.15 -13.39
N ALA A 211 -16.26 -10.48 -14.32
CA ALA A 211 -16.64 -10.65 -15.73
C ALA A 211 -17.60 -11.83 -15.91
N ILE A 212 -17.40 -12.94 -15.19
CA ILE A 212 -18.28 -14.10 -15.18
C ILE A 212 -19.65 -13.76 -14.56
N GLU A 213 -19.67 -13.07 -13.42
CA GLU A 213 -20.90 -12.64 -12.74
C GLU A 213 -21.72 -11.71 -13.64
N LYS A 214 -21.07 -10.70 -14.26
CA LYS A 214 -21.72 -9.80 -15.23
C LYS A 214 -22.33 -10.56 -16.40
N ARG A 215 -21.57 -11.48 -16.98
CA ARG A 215 -22.04 -12.32 -18.09
C ARG A 215 -23.27 -13.15 -17.68
N ASN A 216 -23.22 -13.79 -16.51
CA ASN A 216 -24.32 -14.61 -16.00
C ASN A 216 -25.57 -13.76 -15.76
N PHE A 217 -25.44 -12.59 -15.14
CA PHE A 217 -26.53 -11.64 -14.91
C PHE A 217 -27.18 -11.21 -16.23
N ILE A 218 -26.41 -10.85 -17.26
CA ILE A 218 -26.94 -10.44 -18.57
C ILE A 218 -27.63 -11.63 -19.23
N ASN A 219 -27.06 -12.84 -19.16
CA ASN A 219 -27.65 -14.06 -19.74
C ASN A 219 -29.01 -14.37 -19.12
N ASP A 220 -29.15 -14.28 -17.79
CA ASP A 220 -30.41 -14.49 -17.09
C ASP A 220 -31.45 -13.43 -17.49
N ARG A 221 -31.00 -12.19 -17.65
CA ARG A 221 -31.86 -11.10 -18.10
C ARG A 221 -32.36 -11.28 -19.54
N VAL A 222 -31.50 -11.76 -20.44
CA VAL A 222 -31.87 -12.14 -21.82
C VAL A 222 -32.95 -13.23 -21.80
N ALA A 223 -32.78 -14.26 -20.99
CA ALA A 223 -33.77 -15.34 -20.88
C ALA A 223 -35.14 -14.83 -20.37
N GLN A 224 -35.13 -13.93 -19.37
CA GLN A 224 -36.35 -13.33 -18.85
C GLN A 224 -37.06 -12.47 -19.87
N VAL A 225 -36.30 -11.55 -20.53
CA VAL A 225 -36.89 -10.65 -21.56
C VAL A 225 -37.45 -11.42 -22.75
N ARG A 226 -36.79 -12.53 -23.15
CA ARG A 226 -37.30 -13.43 -24.17
C ARG A 226 -38.66 -14.03 -23.79
N LYS A 227 -38.76 -14.50 -22.55
CA LYS A 227 -40.03 -15.03 -22.03
C LYS A 227 -41.14 -13.97 -21.97
N ASP A 228 -40.80 -12.76 -21.56
CA ASP A 228 -41.75 -11.65 -21.50
C ASP A 228 -42.23 -11.27 -22.93
N LEU A 229 -41.31 -11.25 -23.91
CA LEU A 229 -41.66 -11.01 -25.31
C LEU A 229 -42.62 -12.09 -25.82
N GLU A 230 -42.33 -13.36 -25.58
CA GLU A 230 -43.18 -14.49 -25.96
C GLU A 230 -44.58 -14.35 -25.34
N ASN A 231 -44.67 -13.90 -24.10
CA ASN A 231 -45.97 -13.65 -23.42
C ASN A 231 -46.77 -12.55 -24.15
N TYR A 232 -46.14 -11.43 -24.54
CA TYR A 232 -46.81 -10.37 -25.27
C TYR A 232 -47.21 -10.77 -26.71
N GLU A 233 -46.39 -11.57 -27.37
CA GLU A 233 -46.71 -12.15 -28.66
C GLU A 233 -47.90 -13.09 -28.58
N ASN A 234 -47.98 -13.96 -27.55
CA ASN A 234 -49.13 -14.81 -27.25
C ASN A 234 -50.39 -14.01 -26.90
N GLU A 235 -50.22 -12.93 -26.09
CA GLU A 235 -51.34 -12.02 -25.80
C GLU A 235 -51.89 -11.39 -27.05
N MET A 236 -51.05 -10.97 -28.00
CA MET A 236 -51.45 -10.45 -29.29
C MET A 236 -52.23 -11.51 -30.13
N ILE A 237 -51.75 -12.75 -30.17
CA ILE A 237 -52.44 -13.86 -30.86
C ILE A 237 -53.83 -14.10 -30.30
N ILE A 238 -53.95 -14.17 -28.96
CA ILE A 238 -55.23 -14.35 -28.26
C ILE A 238 -56.15 -13.17 -28.55
N PHE A 239 -55.62 -11.94 -28.47
CA PHE A 239 -56.39 -10.74 -28.74
C PHE A 239 -56.98 -10.73 -30.15
N LEU A 240 -56.16 -11.06 -31.19
CA LEU A 240 -56.61 -11.13 -32.58
C LEU A 240 -57.61 -12.26 -32.85
N ASN A 241 -57.45 -13.42 -32.19
CA ASN A 241 -58.36 -14.54 -32.32
C ASN A 241 -59.77 -14.21 -31.75
N ASN A 242 -59.79 -13.44 -30.65
CA ASN A 242 -61.05 -13.08 -29.97
C ASN A 242 -61.73 -11.87 -30.60
N ASN A 243 -61.03 -11.03 -31.38
CA ASN A 243 -61.55 -9.80 -31.93
C ASN A 243 -61.36 -9.75 -33.47
N LYS A 244 -62.19 -10.49 -34.19
CA LYS A 244 -62.15 -10.54 -35.67
C LYS A 244 -62.46 -9.21 -36.35
N ASN A 245 -63.22 -8.33 -35.70
CA ASN A 245 -63.57 -7.00 -36.18
C ASN A 245 -63.00 -5.94 -35.22
N LEU A 246 -62.07 -5.11 -35.70
CA LEU A 246 -61.30 -4.13 -34.94
C LEU A 246 -61.83 -2.70 -35.06
N ASP A 247 -63.10 -2.48 -35.42
CA ASP A 247 -63.68 -1.16 -35.69
C ASP A 247 -63.90 -0.30 -34.44
N SER A 248 -63.82 -0.92 -33.26
CA SER A 248 -64.01 -0.19 -32.00
C SER A 248 -62.72 0.56 -31.60
N PRO A 249 -62.78 1.88 -31.26
CA PRO A 249 -61.62 2.64 -30.81
C PRO A 249 -60.95 2.04 -29.61
N ASN A 250 -61.66 1.41 -28.67
CA ASN A 250 -61.09 0.74 -27.52
C ASN A 250 -60.20 -0.46 -27.89
N LEU A 251 -60.63 -1.25 -28.87
CA LEU A 251 -59.82 -2.37 -29.37
C LEU A 251 -58.57 -1.93 -30.07
N LEU A 252 -58.62 -0.83 -30.84
CA LEU A 252 -57.43 -0.23 -31.48
C LEU A 252 -56.41 0.24 -30.43
N VAL A 253 -56.86 0.85 -29.33
CA VAL A 253 -55.98 1.28 -28.22
C VAL A 253 -55.34 0.09 -27.52
N GLN A 254 -56.11 -0.98 -27.26
CA GLN A 254 -55.61 -2.21 -26.64
C GLN A 254 -54.56 -2.88 -27.53
N ARG A 255 -54.84 -3.08 -28.80
CA ARG A 255 -53.90 -3.58 -29.82
C ARG A 255 -52.60 -2.76 -29.82
N GLY A 256 -52.72 -1.43 -29.89
CA GLY A 256 -51.57 -0.53 -29.91
C GLY A 256 -50.72 -0.57 -28.59
N ARG A 257 -51.34 -0.95 -27.46
CA ARG A 257 -50.57 -1.19 -26.23
C ARG A 257 -49.72 -2.47 -26.31
N ILE A 258 -50.29 -3.58 -26.79
CA ILE A 258 -49.61 -4.85 -26.95
C ILE A 258 -48.51 -4.71 -27.99
N GLU A 259 -48.76 -4.07 -29.13
CA GLU A 259 -47.75 -3.79 -30.17
C GLU A 259 -46.57 -3.01 -29.63
N ARG A 260 -46.84 -1.93 -28.85
CA ARG A 260 -45.75 -1.17 -28.22
C ARG A 260 -44.89 -2.01 -27.26
N ASN A 261 -45.49 -2.89 -26.50
CA ASN A 261 -44.77 -3.79 -25.60
C ASN A 261 -43.91 -4.77 -26.41
N ILE A 262 -44.43 -5.37 -27.48
CA ILE A 262 -43.66 -6.26 -28.37
C ILE A 262 -42.46 -5.52 -28.95
N ILE A 263 -42.64 -4.31 -29.48
CA ILE A 263 -41.56 -3.48 -30.03
C ILE A 263 -40.51 -3.17 -28.94
N LEU A 264 -40.96 -2.75 -27.77
CA LEU A 264 -40.06 -2.43 -26.63
C LEU A 264 -39.21 -3.64 -26.21
N TYR A 265 -39.86 -4.79 -26.02
CA TYR A 265 -39.17 -6.00 -25.58
C TYR A 265 -38.28 -6.59 -26.69
N THR A 266 -38.64 -6.44 -27.96
CA THR A 266 -37.78 -6.80 -29.12
C THR A 266 -36.51 -5.96 -29.12
N GLN A 267 -36.63 -4.63 -28.94
CA GLN A 267 -35.48 -3.74 -28.90
C GLN A 267 -34.61 -4.02 -27.66
N LEU A 268 -35.26 -4.28 -26.51
CA LEU A 268 -34.53 -4.61 -25.27
C LEU A 268 -33.76 -5.94 -25.42
N LEU A 269 -34.39 -6.96 -26.06
CA LEU A 269 -33.75 -8.25 -26.32
C LEU A 269 -32.53 -8.10 -27.25
N ALA A 270 -32.64 -7.30 -28.30
CA ALA A 270 -31.51 -7.02 -29.21
C ALA A 270 -30.35 -6.38 -28.45
N ASN A 271 -30.61 -5.29 -27.71
CA ASN A 271 -29.60 -4.60 -26.93
C ASN A 271 -28.93 -5.49 -25.88
N LEU A 272 -29.71 -6.32 -25.17
CA LEU A 272 -29.16 -7.27 -24.18
C LEU A 272 -28.35 -8.38 -24.83
N SER A 273 -28.75 -8.83 -26.04
CA SER A 273 -27.99 -9.84 -26.80
C SER A 273 -26.63 -9.30 -27.23
N ASP A 274 -26.56 -8.06 -27.71
CA ASP A 274 -25.28 -7.40 -28.03
C ASP A 274 -24.39 -7.25 -26.79
N GLN A 275 -24.98 -6.85 -25.65
CA GLN A 275 -24.24 -6.75 -24.39
C GLN A 275 -23.75 -8.12 -23.88
N LEU A 276 -24.55 -9.20 -24.11
CA LEU A 276 -24.16 -10.55 -23.77
C LEU A 276 -22.92 -10.97 -24.56
N GLU A 277 -22.86 -10.68 -25.87
CA GLU A 277 -21.69 -10.99 -26.68
C GLU A 277 -20.45 -10.21 -26.22
N VAL A 278 -20.59 -8.91 -25.92
CA VAL A 278 -19.50 -8.12 -25.33
C VAL A 278 -19.04 -8.72 -24.01
N SER A 279 -19.98 -9.10 -23.12
CA SER A 279 -19.64 -9.66 -21.82
C SER A 279 -18.97 -11.05 -21.90
N LYS A 280 -19.32 -11.85 -22.93
CA LYS A 280 -18.62 -13.12 -23.23
C LYS A 280 -17.16 -12.89 -23.65
N ILE A 281 -16.93 -11.85 -24.47
CA ILE A 281 -15.57 -11.44 -24.88
C ILE A 281 -14.79 -10.97 -23.66
N ASP A 282 -15.36 -10.08 -22.83
CA ASP A 282 -14.75 -9.59 -21.60
C ASP A 282 -14.38 -10.74 -20.65
N ALA A 283 -15.27 -11.72 -20.47
CA ALA A 283 -15.01 -12.87 -19.60
C ALA A 283 -13.91 -13.80 -20.16
N LYS A 284 -13.71 -13.86 -21.47
CA LYS A 284 -12.65 -14.64 -22.08
C LYS A 284 -11.30 -13.92 -22.08
N ASP A 285 -11.31 -12.59 -22.18
CA ASP A 285 -10.12 -11.73 -22.26
C ASP A 285 -9.79 -11.06 -20.91
N SER A 286 -10.28 -11.62 -19.80
CA SER A 286 -10.07 -11.09 -18.45
C SER A 286 -8.63 -11.24 -17.97
N THR A 287 -7.67 -10.77 -18.80
CA THR A 287 -6.27 -10.63 -18.45
C THR A 287 -6.06 -9.38 -17.57
N SER A 288 -5.14 -9.50 -16.62
CA SER A 288 -4.82 -8.41 -15.70
C SER A 288 -4.43 -7.13 -16.43
N SER A 289 -4.98 -6.02 -15.98
CA SER A 289 -4.56 -4.67 -16.38
C SER A 289 -3.25 -4.23 -15.69
N MET A 290 -2.44 -5.16 -15.18
CA MET A 290 -1.19 -4.85 -14.50
C MET A 290 0.00 -5.11 -15.41
N PHE A 291 0.76 -4.06 -15.71
CA PHE A 291 1.94 -4.13 -16.58
C PHE A 291 3.21 -3.92 -15.77
N LEU A 292 4.08 -4.92 -15.76
CA LEU A 292 5.36 -4.84 -15.08
C LEU A 292 6.27 -3.81 -15.78
N LEU A 293 6.70 -2.78 -15.05
CA LEU A 293 7.69 -1.80 -15.51
C LEU A 293 9.10 -2.29 -15.16
N ASP A 294 9.35 -2.49 -13.87
CA ASP A 294 10.64 -2.91 -13.37
C ASP A 294 10.52 -4.23 -12.60
N LYS A 295 11.30 -5.23 -12.99
CA LYS A 295 11.43 -6.48 -12.24
C LYS A 295 12.08 -6.22 -10.89
N ALA A 296 11.70 -7.03 -9.89
CA ALA A 296 12.32 -6.96 -8.58
C ALA A 296 13.84 -7.07 -8.67
N ALA A 297 14.54 -5.98 -8.33
CA ALA A 297 15.99 -5.91 -8.32
C ALA A 297 16.48 -5.51 -6.93
N VAL A 298 17.58 -6.12 -6.51
CA VAL A 298 18.25 -5.77 -5.24
C VAL A 298 18.97 -4.44 -5.45
N SER A 299 18.78 -3.50 -4.53
CA SER A 299 19.56 -2.27 -4.53
C SER A 299 21.02 -2.59 -4.17
N ASN A 300 21.97 -2.10 -4.95
CA ASN A 300 23.38 -2.20 -4.66
C ASN A 300 23.79 -1.41 -3.40
N ILE A 301 22.93 -0.50 -2.96
CA ILE A 301 23.16 0.33 -1.78
C ILE A 301 22.41 -0.28 -0.60
N LYS A 302 23.13 -0.48 0.52
CA LYS A 302 22.52 -0.91 1.78
C LYS A 302 21.44 0.08 2.20
N ALA A 303 20.28 -0.43 2.58
CA ALA A 303 19.18 0.41 3.06
C ALA A 303 19.49 0.97 4.45
N GLY A 304 19.03 2.19 4.72
CA GLY A 304 19.18 2.86 6.01
C GLY A 304 20.05 4.12 5.94
N ILE A 305 20.19 4.78 7.09
CA ILE A 305 20.99 6.01 7.21
C ILE A 305 22.48 5.66 7.05
N ALA A 306 23.15 6.36 6.13
CA ALA A 306 24.59 6.21 5.98
C ALA A 306 25.31 6.60 7.29
N PRO A 307 26.31 5.82 7.73
CA PRO A 307 26.99 6.07 9.01
C PRO A 307 27.56 7.48 9.08
N LEU A 308 28.16 7.97 8.00
CA LEU A 308 28.71 9.32 7.95
C LEU A 308 27.66 10.42 8.18
N ARG A 309 26.48 10.29 7.57
CA ARG A 309 25.38 11.26 7.78
C ARG A 309 24.91 11.27 9.23
N ALA A 310 24.77 10.08 9.85
CA ALA A 310 24.37 9.97 11.24
C ALA A 310 25.40 10.64 12.18
N VAL A 311 26.69 10.40 11.95
CA VAL A 311 27.79 11.00 12.72
C VAL A 311 27.75 12.53 12.61
N ILE A 312 27.66 13.07 11.40
CA ILE A 312 27.60 14.52 11.17
C ILE A 312 26.37 15.14 11.85
N THR A 313 25.20 14.52 11.69
CA THR A 313 23.96 15.05 12.28
C THR A 313 24.04 15.08 13.81
N ILE A 314 24.52 14.01 14.45
CA ILE A 314 24.66 13.93 15.89
C ILE A 314 25.72 14.90 16.40
N PHE A 315 26.84 15.02 15.69
CA PHE A 315 27.87 16.00 16.03
C PHE A 315 27.29 17.42 16.06
N ILE A 316 26.55 17.83 15.02
CA ILE A 316 25.96 19.19 14.93
C ILE A 316 24.96 19.40 16.08
N ILE A 317 24.05 18.44 16.34
CA ILE A 317 23.05 18.58 17.41
C ILE A 317 23.72 18.69 18.77
N VAL A 318 24.64 17.80 19.11
CA VAL A 318 25.32 17.80 20.41
C VAL A 318 26.23 19.02 20.56
N PHE A 319 26.85 19.49 19.48
CA PHE A 319 27.64 20.72 19.47
C PHE A 319 26.79 21.95 19.81
N LEU A 320 25.62 22.08 19.16
CA LEU A 320 24.70 23.21 19.44
C LEU A 320 24.18 23.16 20.89
N VAL A 321 23.85 21.98 21.39
CA VAL A 321 23.43 21.81 22.80
C VAL A 321 24.58 22.17 23.76
N SER A 322 25.80 21.68 23.50
CA SER A 322 26.95 21.97 24.32
C SER A 322 27.31 23.47 24.33
N LEU A 323 27.18 24.12 23.17
CA LEU A 323 27.35 25.57 23.06
C LEU A 323 26.28 26.33 23.86
N SER A 324 25.03 25.93 23.77
CA SER A 324 23.91 26.54 24.50
C SER A 324 24.11 26.41 26.02
N VAL A 325 24.54 25.24 26.48
CA VAL A 325 24.84 25.02 27.90
C VAL A 325 25.99 25.89 28.37
N GLU A 326 27.07 26.03 27.61
CA GLU A 326 28.19 26.88 27.97
C GLU A 326 27.83 28.35 27.95
N CYS A 327 27.03 28.82 27.00
CA CYS A 327 26.46 30.17 26.99
C CYS A 327 25.58 30.44 28.23
N TYR A 328 24.74 29.47 28.60
CA TYR A 328 23.89 29.60 29.80
C TYR A 328 24.72 29.65 31.08
N ARG A 329 25.75 28.82 31.18
CA ARG A 329 26.65 28.75 32.34
C ARG A 329 27.43 30.04 32.50
N ASN A 330 27.84 30.69 31.41
CA ASN A 330 28.62 31.95 31.43
C ASN A 330 27.72 33.17 31.17
N ARG A 331 26.41 33.07 31.33
CA ARG A 331 25.43 34.12 31.00
C ARG A 331 25.74 35.46 31.72
N ASN A 332 26.17 35.39 33.00
CA ASN A 332 26.45 36.57 33.80
C ASN A 332 27.72 37.32 33.36
N GLU A 333 28.61 36.64 32.65
CA GLU A 333 29.83 37.25 32.07
C GLU A 333 29.59 37.73 30.63
N LEU A 334 28.62 37.11 29.88
CA LEU A 334 28.31 37.43 28.50
C LEU A 334 27.36 38.62 28.37
N PHE A 335 26.43 38.77 29.33
CA PHE A 335 25.40 39.78 29.35
C PHE A 335 25.55 40.67 30.55
N ILE A 336 25.88 41.94 30.37
CA ILE A 336 25.75 42.95 31.41
C ILE A 336 24.30 43.47 31.34
N PHE A 337 23.44 42.92 32.20
CA PHE A 337 22.18 43.56 32.52
C PHE A 337 22.45 44.71 33.50
N ASN A 338 22.42 45.97 33.07
CA ASN A 338 22.29 47.07 33.99
C ASN A 338 20.98 46.86 34.76
N ARG A 339 21.11 46.45 36.02
CA ARG A 339 20.01 46.63 36.97
C ARG A 339 19.98 48.11 37.31
N THR A 340 19.13 48.87 36.60
CA THR A 340 18.61 50.15 37.08
C THR A 340 17.58 49.89 38.14
#